data_91d313009d76aff5cfb9e6a7502bf62d
#
_entry.id   91d313009d76aff5cfb9e6a7502bf62d
#
_cell.length_a   1.000
_cell.length_b   1.000
_cell.length_c   1.000
_cell.angle_alpha   90.00
_cell.angle_beta   90.00
_cell.angle_gamma   90.00
#
_symmetry.space_group_name_H-M   'P 1'
#
loop_
_entity.id
_entity.type
_entity.pdbx_description
1 polymer ?
#
loop_
_entity_poly.entity_id
_entity_poly.type
_entity_poly.pdbx_seq_one_letter_code
_entity_poly.pdbx_strand_id
1 'polypeptide(L)'
;WVHKEYARKYYAENETEPISVSERDGVRKYSPASYIKKYMKGYFDIAIFDECHVCKDGDSAQGNAMHCLIKATKKQLALTGTIAGGKAEDLYYLIYRLAPWKMTSKGYRWTDVANFSKQYGKVEQRYEYAGSSSEEDLAEKVSARGRSLSSPKTKPGISPTIFTDFLLDCAVFLDLSDMSSYLPDLKEMVVTVPMAREVARDHSILVSRLTAYAKRRESGGFALLSQALQYGLFYPDMPYGNEEIRNPVDGDILIRAAQHDEYRSGEKLLPKEEKLIELIKSELSEGRKSVVFAECSGKNDWNVTH
;
A
#
# COMPACT_ATOMS: atom_id res chain seq x y z
N TRP A 1 -12.17 -14.79 14.29
CA TRP A 1 -13.32 -15.17 15.11
C TRP A 1 -13.79 -16.56 14.68
N VAL A 2 -13.46 -17.56 15.47
CA VAL A 2 -13.94 -18.94 15.24
C VAL A 2 -15.24 -19.10 16.03
N HIS A 3 -16.25 -19.70 15.43
CA HIS A 3 -17.53 -19.99 16.12
C HIS A 3 -17.27 -20.96 17.26
N LYS A 4 -17.85 -20.77 18.44
CA LYS A 4 -17.60 -21.56 19.66
C LYS A 4 -17.75 -23.07 19.43
N GLU A 5 -18.72 -23.50 18.62
CA GLU A 5 -18.94 -24.91 18.25
C GLU A 5 -17.85 -25.45 17.33
N TYR A 6 -17.38 -24.65 16.37
CA TYR A 6 -16.32 -25.02 15.46
C TYR A 6 -14.99 -25.16 16.22
N ALA A 7 -14.69 -24.22 17.10
CA ALA A 7 -13.51 -24.29 17.95
C ALA A 7 -13.52 -25.55 18.83
N ARG A 8 -14.65 -25.85 19.50
CA ARG A 8 -14.80 -27.07 20.30
C ARG A 8 -14.58 -28.33 19.50
N LYS A 9 -15.16 -28.41 18.28
CA LYS A 9 -14.99 -29.56 17.39
C LYS A 9 -13.54 -29.70 16.92
N TYR A 10 -12.92 -28.59 16.53
CA TYR A 10 -11.52 -28.57 16.08
C TYR A 10 -10.55 -29.04 17.19
N TYR A 11 -10.71 -28.56 18.43
CA TYR A 11 -9.86 -28.95 19.54
C TYR A 11 -10.11 -30.39 20.00
N ALA A 12 -11.35 -30.87 19.92
CA ALA A 12 -11.68 -32.26 20.20
C ALA A 12 -11.06 -33.24 19.19
N GLU A 13 -10.95 -32.83 17.92
CA GLU A 13 -10.38 -33.66 16.85
C GLU A 13 -8.83 -33.64 16.84
N ASN A 14 -8.18 -32.59 17.36
CA ASN A 14 -6.74 -32.41 17.24
C ASN A 14 -5.97 -32.55 18.57
N GLU A 15 -6.61 -32.90 19.68
CA GLU A 15 -6.01 -33.09 21.01
C GLU A 15 -5.08 -31.93 21.46
N THR A 16 -5.31 -30.71 20.94
CA THR A 16 -4.52 -29.53 21.28
C THR A 16 -5.19 -28.76 22.42
N GLU A 17 -4.40 -28.24 23.36
CA GLU A 17 -4.93 -27.36 24.39
C GLU A 17 -5.59 -26.13 23.75
N PRO A 18 -6.81 -25.76 24.16
CA PRO A 18 -7.47 -24.60 23.58
C PRO A 18 -6.67 -23.35 23.95
N ILE A 19 -6.18 -22.65 22.94
CA ILE A 19 -5.74 -21.27 23.11
C ILE A 19 -6.88 -20.56 23.80
N SER A 20 -6.67 -19.98 24.99
CA SER A 20 -7.69 -19.35 25.81
C SER A 20 -8.53 -18.37 24.98
N VAL A 21 -9.64 -18.85 24.46
CA VAL A 21 -10.65 -17.99 23.86
C VAL A 21 -11.32 -17.31 25.05
N SER A 22 -11.03 -16.03 25.28
CA SER A 22 -11.68 -15.27 26.33
C SER A 22 -13.18 -15.48 26.19
N GLU A 23 -13.80 -16.09 27.19
CA GLU A 23 -15.24 -16.18 27.32
C GLU A 23 -15.80 -14.77 27.47
N ARG A 24 -16.01 -14.10 26.35
CA ARG A 24 -16.82 -12.89 26.32
C ARG A 24 -18.24 -13.36 26.07
N ASP A 25 -19.08 -13.12 27.05
CA ASP A 25 -20.53 -13.38 27.03
C ASP A 25 -21.13 -13.27 25.63
N GLY A 26 -21.86 -14.30 25.25
CA GLY A 26 -22.53 -14.67 24.02
C GLY A 26 -23.15 -13.64 23.08
N VAL A 27 -22.75 -12.39 23.13
CA VAL A 27 -23.21 -11.35 22.21
C VAL A 27 -22.47 -11.49 20.89
N ARG A 28 -23.16 -11.92 19.85
CA ARG A 28 -22.64 -11.94 18.48
C ARG A 28 -22.26 -10.52 18.05
N LYS A 29 -20.98 -10.27 17.86
CA LYS A 29 -20.50 -9.01 17.29
C LYS A 29 -20.61 -9.09 15.77
N TYR A 30 -21.37 -8.18 15.18
CA TYR A 30 -21.44 -7.97 13.74
C TYR A 30 -20.58 -6.75 13.39
N SER A 31 -19.89 -6.81 12.23
CA SER A 31 -19.44 -5.56 11.62
C SER A 31 -20.68 -4.75 11.19
N PRO A 32 -20.60 -3.41 11.17
CA PRO A 32 -21.75 -2.58 10.75
C PRO A 32 -22.33 -3.01 9.40
N ALA A 33 -21.48 -3.30 8.43
CA ALA A 33 -21.88 -3.75 7.09
C ALA A 33 -22.65 -5.10 7.13
N SER A 34 -22.18 -6.04 7.95
CA SER A 34 -22.87 -7.33 8.13
C SER A 34 -24.21 -7.18 8.85
N TYR A 35 -24.28 -6.27 9.81
CA TYR A 35 -25.53 -5.94 10.51
C TYR A 35 -26.55 -5.35 9.53
N ILE A 36 -26.15 -4.36 8.73
CA ILE A 36 -27.01 -3.72 7.72
C ILE A 36 -27.51 -4.77 6.72
N LYS A 37 -26.63 -5.63 6.20
CA LYS A 37 -27.02 -6.69 5.27
C LYS A 37 -28.06 -7.63 5.88
N LYS A 38 -27.94 -7.95 7.17
CA LYS A 38 -28.79 -8.94 7.83
C LYS A 38 -30.12 -8.38 8.30
N TYR A 39 -30.12 -7.18 8.89
CA TYR A 39 -31.27 -6.64 9.60
C TYR A 39 -31.86 -5.41 8.96
N MET A 40 -31.15 -4.74 8.05
CA MET A 40 -31.58 -3.48 7.43
C MET A 40 -31.56 -3.55 5.91
N LYS A 41 -31.74 -4.75 5.33
CA LYS A 41 -31.76 -4.93 3.88
C LYS A 41 -32.90 -4.13 3.25
N GLY A 42 -32.59 -3.24 2.29
CA GLY A 42 -33.55 -2.37 1.63
C GLY A 42 -33.95 -1.12 2.42
N TYR A 43 -33.41 -0.92 3.62
CA TYR A 43 -33.62 0.30 4.39
C TYR A 43 -32.96 1.52 3.74
N PHE A 44 -31.77 1.32 3.17
CA PHE A 44 -31.06 2.34 2.39
C PHE A 44 -31.27 2.10 0.89
N ASP A 45 -31.57 3.13 0.16
CA ASP A 45 -31.75 3.04 -1.29
C ASP A 45 -30.43 3.03 -2.05
N ILE A 46 -29.43 3.75 -1.54
CA ILE A 46 -28.11 3.88 -2.19
C ILE A 46 -26.98 3.65 -1.17
N ALA A 47 -25.91 3.01 -1.62
CA ALA A 47 -24.62 2.96 -0.93
C ALA A 47 -23.59 3.77 -1.70
N ILE A 48 -22.92 4.69 -1.02
CA ILE A 48 -21.83 5.49 -1.58
C ILE A 48 -20.52 4.98 -0.95
N PHE A 49 -19.55 4.61 -1.81
CA PHE A 49 -18.24 4.11 -1.41
C PHE A 49 -17.19 5.14 -1.82
N ASP A 50 -16.72 5.90 -0.85
CA ASP A 50 -15.59 6.80 -1.05
C ASP A 50 -14.28 6.02 -0.98
N GLU A 51 -13.30 6.43 -1.78
CA GLU A 51 -12.01 5.75 -1.93
C GLU A 51 -12.15 4.23 -2.15
N CYS A 52 -13.06 3.86 -3.06
CA CYS A 52 -13.41 2.45 -3.29
C CYS A 52 -12.23 1.56 -3.71
N HIS A 53 -11.10 2.15 -4.13
CA HIS A 53 -9.87 1.43 -4.45
C HIS A 53 -9.30 0.64 -3.26
N VAL A 54 -9.58 1.03 -2.02
CA VAL A 54 -9.19 0.26 -0.81
C VAL A 54 -9.94 -1.07 -0.69
N CYS A 55 -11.04 -1.23 -1.44
CA CYS A 55 -11.85 -2.46 -1.48
C CYS A 55 -11.46 -3.41 -2.62
N LYS A 56 -10.29 -3.22 -3.25
CA LYS A 56 -9.86 -3.97 -4.44
C LYS A 56 -9.55 -5.45 -4.20
N ASP A 57 -9.22 -5.84 -2.98
CA ASP A 57 -8.85 -7.22 -2.66
C ASP A 57 -10.07 -8.13 -2.51
N GLY A 58 -9.94 -9.40 -2.95
CA GLY A 58 -11.01 -10.39 -2.91
C GLY A 58 -11.48 -10.72 -1.51
N ASP A 59 -10.54 -10.90 -0.58
CA ASP A 59 -10.79 -11.42 0.77
C ASP A 59 -10.55 -10.38 1.89
N SER A 60 -10.28 -9.11 1.54
CA SER A 60 -10.08 -8.05 2.53
C SER A 60 -11.38 -7.75 3.32
N ALA A 61 -11.22 -7.28 4.55
CA ALA A 61 -12.35 -6.89 5.40
C ALA A 61 -13.18 -5.76 4.75
N GLN A 62 -12.50 -4.79 4.11
CA GLN A 62 -13.12 -3.68 3.39
C GLN A 62 -13.90 -4.19 2.18
N GLY A 63 -13.29 -5.07 1.36
CA GLY A 63 -13.96 -5.67 0.22
C GLY A 63 -15.20 -6.47 0.60
N ASN A 64 -15.13 -7.23 1.70
CA ASN A 64 -16.28 -7.97 2.24
C ASN A 64 -17.36 -7.04 2.80
N ALA A 65 -17.00 -5.94 3.46
CA ALA A 65 -17.94 -4.92 3.91
C ALA A 65 -18.66 -4.26 2.73
N MET A 66 -17.93 -3.85 1.69
CA MET A 66 -18.49 -3.33 0.44
C MET A 66 -19.50 -4.31 -0.18
N HIS A 67 -19.13 -5.59 -0.30
CA HIS A 67 -20.03 -6.63 -0.83
C HIS A 67 -21.32 -6.75 0.01
N CYS A 68 -21.22 -6.67 1.34
CA CYS A 68 -22.39 -6.71 2.23
C CYS A 68 -23.34 -5.53 1.97
N LEU A 69 -22.80 -4.32 1.81
CA LEU A 69 -23.59 -3.11 1.58
C LEU A 69 -24.22 -3.10 0.18
N ILE A 70 -23.50 -3.55 -0.86
CA ILE A 70 -24.06 -3.73 -2.20
C ILE A 70 -25.26 -4.67 -2.19
N LYS A 71 -25.20 -5.77 -1.42
CA LYS A 71 -26.32 -6.71 -1.30
C LYS A 71 -27.47 -6.19 -0.45
N ALA A 72 -27.26 -5.14 0.32
CA ALA A 72 -28.28 -4.53 1.18
C ALA A 72 -29.00 -3.35 0.54
N THR A 73 -28.46 -2.74 -0.50
CA THR A 73 -28.96 -1.53 -1.16
C THR A 73 -29.38 -1.77 -2.61
N LYS A 74 -30.18 -0.85 -3.17
CA LYS A 74 -30.68 -0.95 -4.56
C LYS A 74 -29.69 -0.37 -5.57
N LYS A 75 -29.01 0.72 -5.19
CA LYS A 75 -28.10 1.47 -6.05
C LYS A 75 -26.76 1.63 -5.38
N GLN A 76 -25.70 1.73 -6.17
CA GLN A 76 -24.34 1.93 -5.69
C GLN A 76 -23.69 3.07 -6.45
N LEU A 77 -22.91 3.87 -5.73
CA LEU A 77 -22.01 4.87 -6.29
C LEU A 77 -20.62 4.64 -5.70
N ALA A 78 -19.63 4.40 -6.53
CA ALA A 78 -18.24 4.22 -6.12
C ALA A 78 -17.43 5.42 -6.58
N LEU A 79 -16.69 6.05 -5.66
CA LEU A 79 -15.89 7.23 -5.89
C LEU A 79 -14.43 6.87 -5.62
N THR A 80 -13.50 7.35 -6.45
CA THR A 80 -12.08 7.22 -6.21
C THR A 80 -11.27 8.16 -7.10
N GLY A 81 -10.23 8.76 -6.57
CA GLY A 81 -9.23 9.50 -7.36
C GLY A 81 -8.26 8.57 -8.12
N THR A 82 -8.17 7.29 -7.75
CA THR A 82 -7.29 6.29 -8.37
C THR A 82 -8.04 4.99 -8.55
N ILE A 83 -8.53 4.73 -9.75
CA ILE A 83 -9.33 3.53 -10.00
C ILE A 83 -8.50 2.24 -9.95
N ALA A 84 -7.22 2.31 -10.27
CA ALA A 84 -6.29 1.19 -10.24
C ALA A 84 -4.91 1.62 -9.77
N GLY A 85 -4.23 0.79 -8.98
CA GLY A 85 -2.84 0.98 -8.54
C GLY A 85 -1.80 0.64 -9.63
N GLY A 86 -2.20 0.72 -10.91
CA GLY A 86 -1.35 0.43 -12.06
C GLY A 86 -1.42 -1.02 -12.55
N LYS A 87 -2.17 -1.91 -11.90
CA LYS A 87 -2.33 -3.31 -12.29
C LYS A 87 -3.78 -3.63 -12.65
N ALA A 88 -3.99 -4.48 -13.65
CA ALA A 88 -5.34 -4.90 -14.04
C ALA A 88 -6.08 -5.65 -12.91
N GLU A 89 -5.37 -6.42 -12.11
CA GLU A 89 -5.94 -7.15 -10.97
C GLU A 89 -6.61 -6.26 -9.92
N ASP A 90 -6.17 -5.00 -9.79
CA ASP A 90 -6.77 -4.03 -8.86
C ASP A 90 -8.24 -3.71 -9.23
N LEU A 91 -8.59 -3.82 -10.50
CA LEU A 91 -9.96 -3.60 -11.00
C LEU A 91 -10.85 -4.83 -10.90
N TYR A 92 -10.26 -6.02 -10.84
CA TYR A 92 -11.00 -7.29 -10.95
C TYR A 92 -12.15 -7.41 -9.96
N TYR A 93 -11.83 -7.36 -8.67
CA TYR A 93 -12.84 -7.53 -7.62
C TYR A 93 -13.75 -6.33 -7.44
N LEU A 94 -13.29 -5.14 -7.81
CA LEU A 94 -14.15 -3.94 -7.83
C LEU A 94 -15.24 -4.08 -8.90
N ILE A 95 -14.87 -4.42 -10.13
CA ILE A 95 -15.83 -4.64 -11.23
C ILE A 95 -16.75 -5.81 -10.87
N TYR A 96 -16.19 -6.88 -10.31
CA TYR A 96 -17.00 -8.06 -9.95
C TYR A 96 -18.03 -7.76 -8.85
N ARG A 97 -17.75 -6.82 -7.95
CA ARG A 97 -18.71 -6.38 -6.92
C ARG A 97 -19.74 -5.42 -7.46
N LEU A 98 -19.31 -4.43 -8.24
CA LEU A 98 -20.16 -3.34 -8.74
C LEU A 98 -20.99 -3.75 -9.96
N ALA A 99 -20.41 -4.52 -10.87
CA ALA A 99 -21.03 -4.93 -12.13
C ALA A 99 -20.78 -6.43 -12.43
N PRO A 100 -21.25 -7.35 -11.56
CA PRO A 100 -20.97 -8.79 -11.71
C PRO A 100 -21.46 -9.36 -13.04
N TRP A 101 -22.51 -8.81 -13.62
CA TRP A 101 -23.04 -9.25 -14.91
C TRP A 101 -22.03 -9.06 -16.07
N LYS A 102 -21.21 -8.01 -16.00
CA LYS A 102 -20.16 -7.76 -17.03
C LYS A 102 -19.06 -8.81 -16.95
N MET A 103 -18.68 -9.19 -15.73
CA MET A 103 -17.66 -10.22 -15.52
C MET A 103 -18.17 -11.60 -15.98
N THR A 104 -19.39 -11.94 -15.59
CA THR A 104 -20.00 -13.23 -15.94
C THR A 104 -20.32 -13.35 -17.42
N SER A 105 -20.73 -12.27 -18.10
CA SER A 105 -20.98 -12.27 -19.56
C SER A 105 -19.72 -12.54 -20.36
N LYS A 106 -18.55 -12.16 -19.84
CA LYS A 106 -17.25 -12.47 -20.45
C LYS A 106 -16.65 -13.81 -19.95
N GLY A 107 -17.40 -14.57 -19.18
CA GLY A 107 -17.01 -15.92 -18.71
C GLY A 107 -16.12 -15.93 -17.48
N TYR A 108 -15.86 -14.79 -16.83
CA TYR A 108 -15.05 -14.76 -15.60
C TYR A 108 -15.83 -15.24 -14.39
N ARG A 109 -15.18 -16.04 -13.55
CA ARG A 109 -15.64 -16.46 -12.22
C ARG A 109 -14.89 -15.65 -11.16
N TRP A 110 -15.40 -15.60 -9.94
CA TRP A 110 -14.76 -14.88 -8.83
C TRP A 110 -13.26 -15.21 -8.63
N THR A 111 -12.84 -16.41 -8.97
CA THR A 111 -11.47 -16.92 -8.77
C THR A 111 -10.53 -16.73 -9.98
N ASP A 112 -11.02 -16.18 -11.09
CA ASP A 112 -10.28 -16.17 -12.37
C ASP A 112 -9.39 -14.92 -12.54
N VAL A 113 -8.97 -14.29 -11.45
CA VAL A 113 -8.13 -13.08 -11.47
C VAL A 113 -6.84 -13.27 -12.29
N ALA A 114 -6.25 -14.47 -12.26
CA ALA A 114 -5.03 -14.76 -13.01
C ALA A 114 -5.25 -14.70 -14.54
N ASN A 115 -6.39 -15.19 -15.02
CA ASN A 115 -6.75 -15.14 -16.44
C ASN A 115 -7.07 -13.70 -16.87
N PHE A 116 -7.75 -12.94 -16.01
CA PHE A 116 -8.02 -11.53 -16.24
C PHE A 116 -6.71 -10.73 -16.34
N SER A 117 -5.77 -10.97 -15.41
CA SER A 117 -4.45 -10.30 -15.42
C SER A 117 -3.63 -10.66 -16.66
N LYS A 118 -3.75 -11.87 -17.20
CA LYS A 118 -3.12 -12.25 -18.47
C LYS A 118 -3.73 -11.52 -19.67
N GLN A 119 -5.03 -11.29 -19.66
CA GLN A 119 -5.74 -10.68 -20.78
C GLN A 119 -5.64 -9.15 -20.77
N TYR A 120 -5.76 -8.53 -19.61
CA TYR A 120 -5.85 -7.07 -19.46
C TYR A 120 -4.67 -6.41 -18.76
N GLY A 121 -3.74 -7.20 -18.23
CA GLY A 121 -2.57 -6.73 -17.51
C GLY A 121 -1.26 -7.13 -18.18
N LYS A 122 -0.18 -6.84 -17.46
CA LYS A 122 1.17 -7.26 -17.82
C LYS A 122 1.64 -8.34 -16.85
N VAL A 123 1.89 -9.54 -17.36
CA VAL A 123 2.37 -10.68 -16.58
C VAL A 123 3.78 -11.08 -17.05
N GLU A 124 4.71 -11.18 -16.12
CA GLU A 124 6.07 -11.65 -16.37
C GLU A 124 6.23 -13.06 -15.78
N GLN A 125 6.76 -13.98 -16.58
CA GLN A 125 7.10 -15.32 -16.14
C GLN A 125 8.47 -15.70 -16.67
N ARG A 126 9.34 -16.23 -15.82
CA ARG A 126 10.67 -16.71 -16.22
C ARG A 126 10.61 -18.18 -16.56
N TYR A 127 11.22 -18.53 -17.69
CA TYR A 127 11.36 -19.90 -18.16
C TYR A 127 12.83 -20.25 -18.29
N GLU A 128 13.20 -21.49 -17.97
CA GLU A 128 14.49 -22.07 -18.25
C GLU A 128 14.34 -23.04 -19.42
N TYR A 129 15.16 -22.88 -20.43
CA TYR A 129 15.23 -23.78 -21.57
C TYR A 129 16.49 -24.65 -21.43
N ALA A 130 16.34 -25.97 -21.42
CA ALA A 130 17.45 -26.88 -21.32
C ALA A 130 18.33 -26.79 -22.58
N GLY A 131 19.60 -26.40 -22.41
CA GLY A 131 20.65 -26.63 -23.40
C GLY A 131 20.90 -25.51 -24.42
N SER A 132 20.78 -24.21 -24.09
CA SER A 132 21.22 -23.15 -25.00
C SER A 132 22.44 -22.41 -24.50
N SER A 133 23.53 -22.53 -25.25
CA SER A 133 24.75 -21.72 -25.07
C SER A 133 24.94 -20.64 -26.13
N SER A 134 23.96 -20.40 -27.03
CA SER A 134 24.07 -19.37 -28.09
C SER A 134 22.71 -18.70 -28.39
N GLU A 135 22.74 -17.41 -28.76
CA GLU A 135 21.53 -16.60 -29.07
C GLU A 135 20.77 -17.08 -30.32
N GLU A 136 21.45 -17.75 -31.27
CA GLU A 136 20.86 -18.29 -32.49
C GLU A 136 19.97 -19.51 -32.25
N ASP A 137 20.24 -20.29 -31.20
CA ASP A 137 19.41 -21.42 -30.78
C ASP A 137 18.10 -21.01 -30.09
N LEU A 138 17.95 -19.76 -29.67
CA LEU A 138 16.76 -19.26 -28.98
C LEU A 138 15.57 -19.09 -29.92
N ALA A 139 15.78 -18.73 -31.17
CA ALA A 139 14.72 -18.50 -32.15
C ALA A 139 14.01 -19.82 -32.57
N GLU A 140 14.75 -20.93 -32.62
CA GLU A 140 14.21 -22.24 -33.01
C GLU A 140 13.50 -22.98 -31.85
N LYS A 141 13.83 -22.63 -30.59
CA LYS A 141 13.33 -23.29 -29.38
C LYS A 141 12.10 -22.63 -28.75
N VAL A 142 11.55 -21.57 -29.35
CA VAL A 142 10.29 -20.92 -28.89
C VAL A 142 9.11 -21.88 -28.83
N SER A 143 9.19 -23.03 -29.55
CA SER A 143 8.19 -24.10 -29.51
C SER A 143 8.47 -25.18 -28.44
N ALA A 144 9.67 -25.21 -27.84
CA ALA A 144 9.98 -26.15 -26.78
C ALA A 144 9.40 -25.69 -25.43
N ARG A 145 8.68 -26.57 -24.72
CA ARG A 145 8.15 -26.30 -23.39
C ARG A 145 9.28 -26.07 -22.39
N GLY A 146 9.64 -24.82 -22.15
CA GLY A 146 10.56 -24.46 -21.09
C GLY A 146 9.99 -24.78 -19.71
N ARG A 147 10.86 -25.15 -18.77
CA ARG A 147 10.47 -25.30 -17.36
C ARG A 147 10.29 -23.93 -16.74
N SER A 148 9.13 -23.64 -16.16
CA SER A 148 8.90 -22.40 -15.41
C SER A 148 9.77 -22.35 -14.16
N LEU A 149 10.61 -21.33 -14.03
CA LEU A 149 11.46 -21.08 -12.84
C LEU A 149 10.72 -20.36 -11.72
N SER A 150 9.64 -19.65 -12.04
CA SER A 150 8.88 -18.87 -11.07
C SER A 150 7.40 -18.85 -11.42
N SER A 151 6.57 -18.66 -10.40
CA SER A 151 5.17 -18.30 -10.61
C SER A 151 5.04 -16.99 -11.39
N PRO A 152 3.99 -16.81 -12.22
CA PRO A 152 3.73 -15.57 -12.93
C PRO A 152 3.62 -14.41 -11.95
N LYS A 153 4.29 -13.29 -12.26
CA LYS A 153 4.23 -12.05 -11.48
C LYS A 153 3.54 -10.95 -12.28
N THR A 154 2.51 -10.36 -11.71
CA THR A 154 1.83 -9.21 -12.29
C THR A 154 2.71 -7.97 -12.16
N LYS A 155 2.90 -7.26 -13.27
CA LYS A 155 3.64 -6.00 -13.35
C LYS A 155 2.69 -4.84 -13.60
N PRO A 156 3.08 -3.59 -13.29
CA PRO A 156 2.33 -2.42 -13.69
C PRO A 156 2.10 -2.40 -15.21
N GLY A 157 0.85 -2.15 -15.58
CA GLY A 157 0.38 -2.11 -16.97
C GLY A 157 -1.06 -2.59 -17.07
N ILE A 158 -1.91 -1.78 -17.71
CA ILE A 158 -3.34 -2.05 -17.92
C ILE A 158 -3.65 -1.84 -19.39
N SER A 159 -4.31 -2.81 -19.99
CA SER A 159 -4.80 -2.69 -21.37
C SER A 159 -5.91 -1.63 -21.47
N PRO A 160 -5.85 -0.70 -22.42
CA PRO A 160 -6.93 0.26 -22.65
C PRO A 160 -8.29 -0.39 -22.93
N THR A 161 -8.31 -1.62 -23.43
CA THR A 161 -9.55 -2.36 -23.72
C THR A 161 -10.40 -2.63 -22.47
N ILE A 162 -9.82 -2.54 -21.27
CA ILE A 162 -10.57 -2.67 -20.01
C ILE A 162 -11.63 -1.57 -19.87
N PHE A 163 -11.35 -0.37 -20.39
CA PHE A 163 -12.28 0.75 -20.36
C PHE A 163 -13.51 0.47 -21.23
N THR A 164 -13.30 0.01 -22.46
CA THR A 164 -14.40 -0.31 -23.39
C THR A 164 -15.19 -1.52 -22.93
N ASP A 165 -14.53 -2.50 -22.37
CA ASP A 165 -15.14 -3.77 -21.97
C ASP A 165 -15.94 -3.67 -20.66
N PHE A 166 -15.54 -2.82 -19.73
CA PHE A 166 -16.11 -2.84 -18.38
C PHE A 166 -16.54 -1.48 -17.84
N LEU A 167 -15.94 -0.37 -18.25
CA LEU A 167 -16.12 0.93 -17.59
C LEU A 167 -16.93 1.94 -18.42
N LEU A 168 -16.88 1.90 -19.72
CA LEU A 168 -17.40 2.95 -20.62
C LEU A 168 -18.87 3.34 -20.34
N ASP A 169 -19.73 2.39 -20.00
CA ASP A 169 -21.17 2.58 -19.79
C ASP A 169 -21.56 2.71 -18.31
N CYS A 170 -20.61 2.65 -17.37
CA CYS A 170 -20.90 2.71 -15.94
C CYS A 170 -19.92 3.57 -15.13
N ALA A 171 -18.91 4.14 -15.75
CA ALA A 171 -17.96 5.04 -15.09
C ALA A 171 -17.95 6.42 -15.75
N VAL A 172 -17.83 7.45 -14.93
CA VAL A 172 -17.62 8.83 -15.34
C VAL A 172 -16.26 9.27 -14.84
N PHE A 173 -15.47 9.86 -15.73
CA PHE A 173 -14.15 10.40 -15.40
C PHE A 173 -14.25 11.91 -15.37
N LEU A 174 -13.78 12.53 -14.29
CA LEU A 174 -13.75 13.97 -14.08
C LEU A 174 -12.30 14.35 -13.76
N ASP A 175 -11.74 15.22 -14.58
CA ASP A 175 -10.43 15.82 -14.33
C ASP A 175 -10.57 17.15 -13.59
N LEU A 176 -9.49 17.57 -12.89
CA LEU A 176 -9.45 18.89 -12.27
C LEU A 176 -9.67 20.02 -13.27
N SER A 177 -9.28 19.83 -14.54
CA SER A 177 -9.53 20.77 -15.62
C SER A 177 -11.01 21.00 -15.89
N ASP A 178 -11.86 19.98 -15.70
CA ASP A 178 -13.32 20.09 -15.87
C ASP A 178 -13.96 20.97 -14.78
N MET A 179 -13.28 21.12 -13.65
CA MET A 179 -13.69 21.89 -12.48
C MET A 179 -12.92 23.22 -12.33
N SER A 180 -12.05 23.56 -13.28
CA SER A 180 -11.11 24.66 -13.16
C SER A 180 -11.75 26.02 -12.82
N SER A 181 -12.98 26.27 -13.31
CA SER A 181 -13.72 27.51 -13.00
C SER A 181 -14.18 27.64 -11.55
N TYR A 182 -14.17 26.54 -10.78
CA TYR A 182 -14.61 26.50 -9.38
C TYR A 182 -13.44 26.32 -8.39
N LEU A 183 -12.25 26.04 -8.89
CA LEU A 183 -11.07 25.82 -8.06
C LEU A 183 -10.23 27.10 -7.94
N PRO A 184 -9.69 27.39 -6.77
CA PRO A 184 -8.70 28.47 -6.63
C PRO A 184 -7.42 28.13 -7.36
N ASP A 185 -6.66 29.14 -7.77
CA ASP A 185 -5.36 28.93 -8.39
C ASP A 185 -4.42 28.17 -7.46
N LEU A 186 -3.87 27.07 -7.97
CA LEU A 186 -2.84 26.29 -7.26
C LEU A 186 -1.47 26.90 -7.55
N LYS A 187 -0.77 27.31 -6.49
CA LYS A 187 0.61 27.75 -6.57
C LYS A 187 1.50 26.78 -5.80
N GLU A 188 2.29 25.99 -6.52
CA GLU A 188 3.29 25.11 -5.92
C GLU A 188 4.62 25.84 -5.72
N MET A 189 5.21 25.65 -4.55
CA MET A 189 6.48 26.24 -4.18
C MET A 189 7.35 25.19 -3.48
N VAL A 190 8.54 24.94 -4.03
CA VAL A 190 9.54 24.08 -3.38
C VAL A 190 10.41 24.94 -2.46
N VAL A 191 10.39 24.65 -1.17
CA VAL A 191 11.22 25.31 -0.18
C VAL A 191 12.37 24.40 0.22
N THR A 192 13.58 24.75 -0.19
CA THR A 192 14.79 23.99 0.16
C THR A 192 15.43 24.55 1.42
N VAL A 193 15.63 23.70 2.41
CA VAL A 193 16.24 24.08 3.69
C VAL A 193 17.49 23.23 3.89
N PRO A 194 18.68 23.85 4.12
CA PRO A 194 19.89 23.10 4.41
C PRO A 194 19.80 22.44 5.78
N MET A 195 20.33 21.24 5.91
CA MET A 195 20.49 20.58 7.22
C MET A 195 21.45 21.36 8.12
N ALA A 196 21.30 21.23 9.44
CA ALA A 196 22.29 21.66 10.39
C ALA A 196 23.65 21.00 10.09
N ARG A 197 24.75 21.73 10.24
CA ARG A 197 26.10 21.28 9.78
C ARG A 197 26.50 19.95 10.41
N GLU A 198 26.27 19.77 11.70
CA GLU A 198 26.55 18.56 12.46
C GLU A 198 25.74 17.38 11.94
N VAL A 199 24.44 17.59 11.73
CA VAL A 199 23.53 16.56 11.21
C VAL A 199 23.91 16.18 9.77
N ALA A 200 24.24 17.16 8.93
CA ALA A 200 24.65 16.92 7.53
C ALA A 200 25.93 16.09 7.44
N ARG A 201 26.92 16.39 8.30
CA ARG A 201 28.17 15.63 8.38
C ARG A 201 27.90 14.17 8.76
N ASP A 202 27.15 13.97 9.84
CA ASP A 202 26.91 12.65 10.41
C ASP A 202 25.98 11.80 9.51
N HIS A 203 24.98 12.45 8.86
CA HIS A 203 24.19 11.85 7.79
C HIS A 203 25.08 11.34 6.63
N SER A 204 26.02 12.16 6.15
CA SER A 204 26.91 11.78 5.05
C SER A 204 27.78 10.58 5.42
N ILE A 205 28.32 10.55 6.64
CA ILE A 205 29.09 9.43 7.16
C ILE A 205 28.22 8.17 7.25
N LEU A 206 27.03 8.28 7.79
CA LEU A 206 26.09 7.19 7.97
C LEU A 206 25.71 6.54 6.64
N VAL A 207 25.26 7.34 5.66
CA VAL A 207 24.87 6.85 4.33
C VAL A 207 26.06 6.23 3.58
N SER A 208 27.25 6.82 3.69
CA SER A 208 28.46 6.28 3.08
C SER A 208 28.82 4.90 3.64
N ARG A 209 28.77 4.74 4.96
CA ARG A 209 29.04 3.46 5.65
C ARG A 209 28.02 2.40 5.26
N LEU A 210 26.72 2.72 5.33
CA LEU A 210 25.66 1.78 4.96
C LEU A 210 25.77 1.35 3.49
N THR A 211 26.06 2.29 2.60
CA THR A 211 26.26 1.99 1.17
C THR A 211 27.51 1.08 0.96
N ALA A 212 28.55 1.29 1.72
CA ALA A 212 29.75 0.44 1.66
C ALA A 212 29.45 -0.99 2.14
N TYR A 213 28.66 -1.16 3.21
CA TYR A 213 28.19 -2.47 3.66
C TYR A 213 27.28 -3.14 2.63
N ALA A 214 26.34 -2.41 2.03
CA ALA A 214 25.43 -2.95 1.02
C ALA A 214 26.16 -3.45 -0.25
N LYS A 215 27.30 -2.85 -0.60
CA LYS A 215 28.13 -3.26 -1.73
C LYS A 215 28.95 -4.54 -1.45
N ARG A 216 29.23 -4.87 -0.20
CA ARG A 216 29.85 -6.14 0.16
C ARG A 216 28.81 -7.24 0.01
N ARG A 217 28.91 -8.04 -1.04
CA ARG A 217 27.94 -9.08 -1.44
C ARG A 217 27.74 -10.23 -0.43
N GLU A 218 28.41 -10.21 0.69
CA GLU A 218 28.34 -11.22 1.75
C GLU A 218 27.08 -10.99 2.59
N SER A 219 26.01 -11.68 2.29
CA SER A 219 24.74 -11.74 3.01
C SER A 219 23.92 -10.43 3.13
N GLY A 220 22.81 -10.37 2.41
CA GLY A 220 21.75 -9.37 2.67
C GLY A 220 21.92 -8.01 1.96
N GLY A 221 22.81 -7.85 0.99
CA GLY A 221 23.13 -6.56 0.37
C GLY A 221 21.95 -5.74 -0.13
N PHE A 222 20.87 -6.36 -0.61
CA PHE A 222 19.67 -5.64 -1.03
C PHE A 222 18.88 -5.09 0.17
N ALA A 223 18.77 -5.85 1.25
CA ALA A 223 18.09 -5.41 2.47
C ALA A 223 18.85 -4.26 3.14
N LEU A 224 20.19 -4.33 3.16
CA LEU A 224 21.06 -3.23 3.62
C LEU A 224 20.96 -1.98 2.77
N LEU A 225 20.80 -2.12 1.44
CA LEU A 225 20.57 -0.98 0.55
C LEU A 225 19.23 -0.31 0.84
N SER A 226 18.18 -1.09 1.09
CA SER A 226 16.88 -0.57 1.51
C SER A 226 16.96 0.20 2.83
N GLN A 227 17.69 -0.35 3.80
CA GLN A 227 17.95 0.36 5.06
C GLN A 227 18.75 1.65 4.84
N ALA A 228 19.79 1.63 4.01
CA ALA A 228 20.58 2.83 3.69
C ALA A 228 19.71 3.95 3.10
N LEU A 229 18.76 3.59 2.22
CA LEU A 229 17.80 4.54 1.67
C LEU A 229 16.85 5.09 2.74
N GLN A 230 16.32 4.24 3.63
CA GLN A 230 15.46 4.66 4.73
C GLN A 230 16.19 5.62 5.68
N TYR A 231 17.38 5.26 6.14
CA TYR A 231 18.18 6.14 7.00
C TYR A 231 18.60 7.43 6.29
N GLY A 232 18.90 7.36 5.00
CA GLY A 232 19.19 8.54 4.18
C GLY A 232 18.03 9.52 4.09
N LEU A 233 16.78 9.02 4.11
CA LEU A 233 15.58 9.84 4.05
C LEU A 233 15.15 10.37 5.42
N PHE A 234 15.21 9.55 6.48
CA PHE A 234 14.60 9.89 7.77
C PHE A 234 15.57 10.49 8.79
N TYR A 235 16.85 10.15 8.73
CA TYR A 235 17.82 10.69 9.68
C TYR A 235 17.87 12.23 9.71
N PRO A 236 17.76 12.96 8.59
CA PRO A 236 17.73 14.43 8.62
C PRO A 236 16.55 15.03 9.39
N ASP A 237 15.44 14.31 9.47
CA ASP A 237 14.22 14.75 10.16
C ASP A 237 14.17 14.26 11.62
N MET A 238 14.99 13.24 11.97
CA MET A 238 15.00 12.65 13.31
C MET A 238 16.42 12.14 13.69
N PRO A 239 17.39 13.05 13.87
CA PRO A 239 18.78 12.67 14.10
C PRO A 239 19.06 12.18 15.53
N TYR A 240 18.03 11.88 16.29
CA TYR A 240 18.04 11.36 17.68
C TYR A 240 17.28 10.04 17.83
N GLY A 241 16.88 9.43 16.71
CA GLY A 241 16.24 8.12 16.69
C GLY A 241 17.22 7.01 16.27
N ASN A 242 16.92 5.75 16.59
CA ASN A 242 17.63 4.58 16.08
C ASN A 242 19.16 4.63 16.16
N GLU A 243 19.70 4.64 17.35
CA GLU A 243 21.15 4.62 17.59
C GLU A 243 21.85 3.45 16.90
N GLU A 244 21.24 2.26 16.93
CA GLU A 244 21.83 1.03 16.43
C GLU A 244 21.21 0.56 15.13
N ILE A 245 22.00 0.52 14.07
CA ILE A 245 21.60 -0.07 12.79
C ILE A 245 22.12 -1.50 12.74
N ARG A 246 21.19 -2.43 12.64
CA ARG A 246 21.48 -3.86 12.68
C ARG A 246 21.39 -4.51 11.31
N ASN A 247 22.19 -5.52 11.08
CA ASN A 247 22.08 -6.38 9.91
C ASN A 247 20.73 -7.13 9.93
N PRO A 248 19.90 -7.02 8.89
CA PRO A 248 18.59 -7.68 8.84
C PRO A 248 18.67 -9.21 8.77
N VAL A 249 19.83 -9.79 8.52
CA VAL A 249 20.02 -11.24 8.36
C VAL A 249 20.42 -11.91 9.68
N ASP A 250 21.42 -11.39 10.38
CA ASP A 250 21.99 -11.97 11.61
C ASP A 250 21.70 -11.16 12.88
N GLY A 251 21.24 -9.92 12.74
CA GLY A 251 20.91 -9.04 13.86
C GLY A 251 22.10 -8.31 14.46
N ASP A 252 23.29 -8.49 13.93
CA ASP A 252 24.50 -7.84 14.42
C ASP A 252 24.47 -6.33 14.22
N ILE A 253 25.05 -5.57 15.15
CA ILE A 253 25.17 -4.12 15.06
C ILE A 253 26.20 -3.79 13.99
N LEU A 254 25.75 -3.18 12.90
CA LEU A 254 26.64 -2.75 11.81
C LEU A 254 27.22 -1.36 12.05
N ILE A 255 26.38 -0.43 12.49
CA ILE A 255 26.74 0.97 12.70
C ILE A 255 25.98 1.51 13.90
N ARG A 256 26.64 2.35 14.67
CA ARG A 256 25.97 3.28 15.61
C ARG A 256 25.86 4.64 14.93
N ALA A 257 24.63 5.14 14.78
CA ALA A 257 24.36 6.46 14.27
C ALA A 257 24.65 7.51 15.36
N ALA A 258 25.23 8.63 14.95
CA ALA A 258 25.37 9.76 15.86
C ALA A 258 23.99 10.24 16.33
N GLN A 259 23.88 10.58 17.61
CA GLN A 259 22.66 11.07 18.22
C GLN A 259 22.78 12.56 18.51
N HIS A 260 21.73 13.30 18.17
CA HIS A 260 21.63 14.74 18.36
C HIS A 260 20.43 15.02 19.28
N ASP A 261 20.57 14.59 20.56
CA ASP A 261 19.47 14.61 21.54
C ASP A 261 18.99 16.04 21.87
N GLU A 262 19.76 17.07 21.54
CA GLU A 262 19.37 18.46 21.67
C GLU A 262 18.13 18.84 20.82
N TYR A 263 17.83 18.07 19.77
CA TYR A 263 16.63 18.26 18.96
C TYR A 263 15.43 17.47 19.51
N ARG A 264 15.66 16.48 20.34
CA ARG A 264 14.60 15.62 20.89
C ARG A 264 13.69 16.35 21.87
N SER A 265 14.25 17.23 22.68
CA SER A 265 13.52 17.98 23.72
C SER A 265 12.64 19.09 23.16
N GLY A 266 12.85 19.49 21.90
CA GLY A 266 12.21 20.67 21.30
C GLY A 266 12.81 22.00 21.76
N GLU A 267 13.87 21.97 22.61
CA GLU A 267 14.61 23.19 23.00
C GLU A 267 15.37 23.78 21.82
N LYS A 268 15.90 22.91 20.96
CA LYS A 268 16.52 23.29 19.68
C LYS A 268 15.70 22.69 18.55
N LEU A 269 15.32 23.50 17.60
CA LEU A 269 14.57 23.07 16.42
C LEU A 269 15.52 22.74 15.27
N LEU A 270 15.13 21.75 14.46
CA LEU A 270 15.80 21.52 13.18
C LEU A 270 15.50 22.69 12.21
N PRO A 271 16.43 23.04 11.32
CA PRO A 271 16.22 24.14 10.36
C PRO A 271 14.93 23.98 9.52
N LYS A 272 14.51 22.76 9.23
CA LYS A 272 13.25 22.43 8.53
C LYS A 272 12.03 22.77 9.38
N GLU A 273 12.08 22.52 10.68
CA GLU A 273 11.02 22.83 11.64
C GLU A 273 10.89 24.35 11.85
N GLU A 274 12.04 25.02 12.00
CA GLU A 274 12.06 26.50 12.07
C GLU A 274 11.42 27.14 10.84
N LYS A 275 11.77 26.63 9.65
CA LYS A 275 11.21 27.15 8.40
C LYS A 275 9.73 26.85 8.25
N LEU A 276 9.27 25.67 8.69
CA LEU A 276 7.86 25.33 8.72
C LEU A 276 7.07 26.27 9.64
N ILE A 277 7.58 26.55 10.83
CA ILE A 277 6.95 27.48 11.79
C ILE A 277 6.91 28.91 11.21
N GLU A 278 7.98 29.33 10.54
CA GLU A 278 8.01 30.65 9.86
C GLU A 278 6.91 30.74 8.80
N LEU A 279 6.77 29.72 7.95
CA LEU A 279 5.74 29.68 6.93
C LEU A 279 4.32 29.70 7.53
N ILE A 280 4.08 28.88 8.56
CA ILE A 280 2.77 28.86 9.25
C ILE A 280 2.45 30.22 9.85
N LYS A 281 3.42 30.87 10.50
CA LYS A 281 3.24 32.23 11.08
C LYS A 281 2.94 33.27 10.01
N SER A 282 3.60 33.20 8.85
CA SER A 282 3.34 34.06 7.71
C SER A 282 1.91 33.91 7.20
N GLU A 283 1.45 32.68 6.99
CA GLU A 283 0.09 32.39 6.52
C GLU A 283 -0.97 32.88 7.53
N LEU A 284 -0.74 32.64 8.82
CA LEU A 284 -1.64 33.09 9.87
C LEU A 284 -1.72 34.61 9.94
N SER A 285 -0.60 35.35 9.74
CA SER A 285 -0.60 36.80 9.73
C SER A 285 -1.43 37.40 8.60
N GLU A 286 -1.59 36.66 7.50
CA GLU A 286 -2.44 37.01 6.37
C GLU A 286 -3.87 36.47 6.48
N GLY A 287 -4.23 35.87 7.63
CA GLY A 287 -5.56 35.31 7.89
C GLY A 287 -5.84 34.01 7.18
N ARG A 288 -4.83 33.35 6.62
CA ARG A 288 -4.96 32.05 5.96
C ARG A 288 -4.74 30.89 6.92
N LYS A 289 -5.42 29.77 6.67
CA LYS A 289 -5.25 28.53 7.43
C LYS A 289 -4.19 27.65 6.77
N SER A 290 -3.36 27.02 7.60
CA SER A 290 -2.33 26.08 7.14
C SER A 290 -2.73 24.66 7.49
N VAL A 291 -2.48 23.72 6.57
CA VAL A 291 -2.60 22.27 6.81
C VAL A 291 -1.23 21.66 6.53
N VAL A 292 -0.70 20.95 7.50
CA VAL A 292 0.61 20.29 7.39
C VAL A 292 0.40 18.79 7.23
N PHE A 293 0.97 18.24 6.18
CA PHE A 293 1.01 16.79 5.96
C PHE A 293 2.41 16.29 6.30
N ALA A 294 2.50 15.26 7.12
CA ALA A 294 3.74 14.59 7.44
C ALA A 294 3.65 13.11 7.02
N GLU A 295 4.71 12.60 6.39
CA GLU A 295 4.86 11.18 6.16
C GLU A 295 5.34 10.49 7.43
N CYS A 296 5.10 9.18 7.52
CA CYS A 296 5.57 8.36 8.63
C CYS A 296 5.06 8.77 10.01
N SER A 297 3.77 9.13 10.10
CA SER A 297 3.08 9.32 11.38
C SER A 297 2.56 7.97 11.91
N GLY A 298 3.27 7.29 12.76
CA GLY A 298 2.84 6.00 13.32
C GLY A 298 3.60 5.60 14.59
N LYS A 299 3.51 4.37 15.05
CA LYS A 299 4.11 3.88 16.30
C LYS A 299 5.55 3.33 16.19
N ASN A 300 6.19 3.49 15.06
CA ASN A 300 7.55 3.01 14.83
C ASN A 300 8.55 4.14 15.12
N ASP A 301 9.81 3.79 15.35
CA ASP A 301 10.88 4.70 15.77
C ASP A 301 11.21 5.87 14.83
N TRP A 302 10.57 5.94 13.67
CA TRP A 302 10.71 7.00 12.64
C TRP A 302 9.53 7.97 12.61
N ASN A 303 8.74 8.05 13.67
CA ASN A 303 7.51 8.82 13.64
C ASN A 303 7.72 10.27 14.03
N VAL A 304 7.22 11.16 13.19
CA VAL A 304 6.98 12.57 13.54
C VAL A 304 5.72 12.63 14.41
N THR A 305 5.82 12.19 15.65
CA THR A 305 4.78 12.39 16.66
C THR A 305 5.36 13.20 17.80
N HIS A 306 5.36 14.49 17.62
CA HIS A 306 5.46 15.42 18.75
C HIS A 306 4.65 16.67 18.48
#